data_fb471fa84c15a0a8d896f66d20867dd4
#
_entry.id   fb471fa84c15a0a8d896f66d20867dd4
#
_cell.length_a   1.000
_cell.length_b   1.000
_cell.length_c   1.000
_cell.angle_alpha   90.00
_cell.angle_beta   90.00
_cell.angle_gamma   90.00
#
_symmetry.space_group_name_H-M   'P 1'
#
loop_
_entity.id
_entity.type
_entity.pdbx_description
1 polymer ?
#
loop_
_entity_poly.entity_id
_entity_poly.type
_entity_poly.pdbx_seq_one_letter_code
_entity_poly.pdbx_strand_id
1 'polypeptide(L)'
;VYYNKDIFDQAGIEYPTNDMTMEEWDAKIREVNEKTGVYGNIYHTWRSTVSLFGILDGKNTIIDGNYDFLKPYYEMILKEQQDGVVPNYGEQKTSGLHYSGAFQNGQAAMCNMGSWFLATMQKYNAEAASNGVQPVNFGIVKYPHPDGVAAGTTLGTVTSLAINANSTKKEAAADFLNWCASEEAAEALAATGNFP
;
A
#
# COMPACT_ATOMS: atom_id res chain seq x y z
N VAL A 1 3.06 -5.55 1.74
CA VAL A 1 3.43 -5.18 0.36
C VAL A 1 2.82 -6.17 -0.61
N TYR A 2 2.24 -5.67 -1.70
CA TYR A 2 1.78 -6.46 -2.84
C TYR A 2 2.89 -6.52 -3.88
N TYR A 3 3.06 -7.66 -4.55
CA TYR A 3 4.03 -7.83 -5.62
C TYR A 3 3.45 -8.65 -6.77
N ASN A 4 3.82 -8.31 -8.00
CA ASN A 4 3.37 -8.97 -9.23
C ASN A 4 4.32 -10.15 -9.54
N LYS A 5 3.85 -11.37 -9.34
CA LYS A 5 4.65 -12.59 -9.52
C LYS A 5 5.13 -12.76 -10.95
N ASP A 6 4.31 -12.41 -11.93
CA ASP A 6 4.66 -12.61 -13.34
C ASP A 6 5.86 -11.74 -13.75
N ILE A 7 5.98 -10.52 -13.19
CA ILE A 7 7.14 -9.65 -13.43
C ILE A 7 8.41 -10.30 -12.83
N PHE A 8 8.32 -10.81 -11.61
CA PHE A 8 9.44 -11.48 -10.95
C PHE A 8 9.86 -12.76 -11.67
N ASP A 9 8.89 -13.60 -12.05
CA ASP A 9 9.13 -14.87 -12.75
C ASP A 9 9.77 -14.66 -14.12
N GLN A 10 9.27 -13.70 -14.90
CA GLN A 10 9.81 -13.38 -16.22
C GLN A 10 11.24 -12.84 -16.17
N ALA A 11 11.57 -12.11 -15.12
CA ALA A 11 12.90 -11.54 -14.92
C ALA A 11 13.88 -12.48 -14.19
N GLY A 12 13.42 -13.64 -13.70
CA GLY A 12 14.22 -14.53 -12.88
C GLY A 12 14.69 -13.91 -11.58
N ILE A 13 13.82 -13.13 -10.94
CA ILE A 13 14.08 -12.44 -9.67
C ILE A 13 13.38 -13.22 -8.55
N GLU A 14 14.08 -13.47 -7.45
CA GLU A 14 13.46 -14.05 -6.26
C GLU A 14 12.40 -13.09 -5.68
N TYR A 15 11.28 -13.66 -5.23
CA TYR A 15 10.21 -12.89 -4.61
C TYR A 15 10.68 -12.16 -3.35
N PRO A 16 10.04 -11.02 -3.01
CA PRO A 16 10.27 -10.37 -1.74
C PRO A 16 9.89 -11.30 -0.58
N THR A 17 10.62 -11.23 0.52
CA THR A 17 10.43 -12.11 1.69
C THR A 17 9.68 -11.41 2.82
N ASN A 18 9.26 -12.18 3.82
CA ASN A 18 8.57 -11.66 5.00
C ASN A 18 9.50 -11.04 6.07
N ASP A 19 10.78 -10.97 5.80
CA ASP A 19 11.79 -10.54 6.77
C ASP A 19 12.77 -9.54 6.15
N MET A 20 12.28 -8.67 5.28
CA MET A 20 13.12 -7.69 4.60
C MET A 20 13.33 -6.46 5.47
N THR A 21 14.60 -6.08 5.61
CA THR A 21 14.98 -4.76 6.12
C THR A 21 14.67 -3.67 5.09
N MET A 22 14.79 -2.40 5.50
CA MET A 22 14.62 -1.27 4.58
C MET A 22 15.71 -1.25 3.49
N GLU A 23 16.93 -1.68 3.82
CA GLU A 23 18.04 -1.78 2.86
C GLU A 23 17.79 -2.87 1.81
N GLU A 24 17.36 -4.06 2.24
CA GLU A 24 17.01 -5.15 1.33
C GLU A 24 15.80 -4.79 0.46
N TRP A 25 14.89 -3.99 0.99
CA TRP A 25 13.75 -3.46 0.24
C TRP A 25 14.20 -2.51 -0.87
N ASP A 26 15.04 -1.52 -0.57
CA ASP A 26 15.62 -0.61 -1.59
C ASP A 26 16.41 -1.40 -2.65
N ALA A 27 17.22 -2.38 -2.22
CA ALA A 27 17.96 -3.24 -3.13
C ALA A 27 17.03 -4.03 -4.07
N LYS A 28 15.91 -4.55 -3.54
CA LYS A 28 14.91 -5.28 -4.33
C LYS A 28 14.21 -4.38 -5.36
N ILE A 29 13.87 -3.15 -4.98
CA ILE A 29 13.31 -2.14 -5.89
C ILE A 29 14.24 -1.89 -7.07
N ARG A 30 15.54 -1.71 -6.80
CA ARG A 30 16.57 -1.46 -7.81
C ARG A 30 16.80 -2.66 -8.71
N GLU A 31 16.89 -3.87 -8.12
CA GLU A 31 17.05 -5.12 -8.88
C GLU A 31 15.92 -5.31 -9.89
N VAL A 32 14.67 -5.08 -9.47
CA VAL A 32 13.52 -5.19 -10.36
C VAL A 32 13.61 -4.18 -11.51
N ASN A 33 13.88 -2.91 -11.21
CA ASN A 33 13.97 -1.88 -12.24
C ASN A 33 15.11 -2.15 -13.23
N GLU A 34 16.28 -2.53 -12.74
CA GLU A 34 17.45 -2.86 -13.59
C GLU A 34 17.15 -4.00 -14.56
N LYS A 35 16.50 -5.07 -14.10
CA LYS A 35 16.25 -6.26 -14.91
C LYS A 35 15.04 -6.15 -15.83
N THR A 36 14.06 -5.29 -15.51
CA THR A 36 12.76 -5.25 -16.21
C THR A 36 12.46 -3.94 -16.89
N GLY A 37 13.07 -2.85 -16.44
CA GLY A 37 12.74 -1.48 -16.88
C GLY A 37 11.41 -0.94 -16.33
N VAL A 38 10.64 -1.72 -15.53
CA VAL A 38 9.46 -1.21 -14.85
C VAL A 38 9.85 -0.60 -13.49
N TYR A 39 8.99 0.21 -12.90
CA TYR A 39 9.23 0.70 -11.56
C TYR A 39 9.27 -0.47 -10.56
N GLY A 40 10.30 -0.50 -9.70
CA GLY A 40 10.42 -1.55 -8.69
C GLY A 40 9.29 -1.50 -7.67
N ASN A 41 8.88 -0.30 -7.30
CA ASN A 41 7.77 -0.06 -6.38
C ASN A 41 6.98 1.19 -6.75
N ILE A 42 5.77 1.35 -6.23
CA ILE A 42 5.03 2.60 -6.24
C ILE A 42 4.68 3.02 -4.81
N TYR A 43 5.15 4.22 -4.43
CA TYR A 43 4.72 4.92 -3.23
C TYR A 43 3.59 5.88 -3.60
N HIS A 44 2.42 5.68 -3.01
CA HIS A 44 1.32 6.61 -3.28
C HIS A 44 1.59 8.00 -2.68
N THR A 45 1.00 9.02 -3.28
CA THR A 45 1.24 10.43 -2.94
C THR A 45 0.60 10.91 -1.64
N TRP A 46 0.20 10.01 -0.75
CA TRP A 46 -0.26 10.34 0.59
C TRP A 46 0.91 10.72 1.50
N ARG A 47 0.69 11.71 2.37
CA ARG A 47 1.70 12.15 3.34
C ARG A 47 2.15 11.03 4.27
N SER A 48 1.23 10.12 4.62
CA SER A 48 1.50 8.99 5.51
C SER A 48 2.43 7.94 4.91
N THR A 49 2.57 7.87 3.59
CA THR A 49 3.32 6.79 2.93
C THR A 49 4.76 6.68 3.42
N VAL A 50 5.44 7.80 3.63
CA VAL A 50 6.82 7.84 4.13
C VAL A 50 6.87 7.87 5.65
N SER A 51 6.00 8.66 6.29
CA SER A 51 6.00 8.80 7.75
C SER A 51 5.70 7.49 8.48
N LEU A 52 4.99 6.55 7.84
CA LEU A 52 4.71 5.24 8.40
C LEU A 52 5.98 4.45 8.74
N PHE A 53 7.02 4.53 7.92
CA PHE A 53 8.29 3.84 8.21
C PHE A 53 8.93 4.31 9.52
N GLY A 54 8.94 5.62 9.75
CA GLY A 54 9.61 6.22 10.90
C GLY A 54 8.91 5.99 12.24
N ILE A 55 7.62 5.64 12.25
CA ILE A 55 6.86 5.41 13.49
C ILE A 55 6.65 3.93 13.81
N LEU A 56 7.14 3.01 12.97
CA LEU A 56 7.04 1.57 13.21
C LEU A 56 7.82 1.10 14.45
N ASP A 57 8.79 1.86 14.92
CA ASP A 57 9.55 1.55 16.14
C ASP A 57 8.74 1.70 17.43
N GLY A 58 7.53 2.31 17.35
CA GLY A 58 6.66 2.57 18.49
C GLY A 58 7.20 3.60 19.49
N LYS A 59 8.29 4.30 19.15
CA LYS A 59 8.96 5.30 20.02
C LYS A 59 8.75 6.71 19.48
N ASN A 60 8.84 6.87 18.18
CA ASN A 60 8.67 8.16 17.53
C ASN A 60 7.19 8.44 17.24
N THR A 61 6.80 9.70 17.31
CA THR A 61 5.45 10.16 17.00
C THR A 61 5.50 11.45 16.20
N ILE A 62 4.52 11.65 15.34
CA ILE A 62 4.42 12.88 14.51
C ILE A 62 3.82 14.07 15.27
N ILE A 63 3.36 13.89 16.50
CA ILE A 63 2.74 14.97 17.29
C ILE A 63 3.73 15.76 18.16
N ASP A 64 4.96 15.29 18.32
CA ASP A 64 5.97 15.91 19.19
C ASP A 64 6.68 17.12 18.55
N GLY A 65 6.41 17.38 17.27
CA GLY A 65 7.03 18.49 16.54
C GLY A 65 8.50 18.28 16.15
N ASN A 66 9.08 17.12 16.47
CA ASN A 66 10.40 16.69 15.98
C ASN A 66 10.21 15.63 14.89
N TYR A 67 10.75 15.89 13.70
CA TYR A 67 10.60 15.04 12.53
C TYR A 67 11.92 14.50 11.99
N ASP A 68 13.03 14.72 12.70
CA ASP A 68 14.37 14.29 12.24
C ASP A 68 14.44 12.78 11.98
N PHE A 69 13.69 11.97 12.74
CA PHE A 69 13.59 10.54 12.57
C PHE A 69 12.99 10.12 11.22
N LEU A 70 12.28 11.00 10.52
CA LEU A 70 11.74 10.73 9.18
C LEU A 70 12.75 10.94 8.07
N LYS A 71 13.82 11.69 8.33
CA LYS A 71 14.80 12.10 7.33
C LYS A 71 15.40 10.94 6.53
N PRO A 72 15.86 9.83 7.14
CA PRO A 72 16.44 8.70 6.39
C PRO A 72 15.45 8.11 5.37
N TYR A 73 14.17 7.99 5.73
CA TYR A 73 13.16 7.43 4.85
C TYR A 73 12.82 8.36 3.67
N TYR A 74 12.77 9.67 3.92
CA TYR A 74 12.61 10.64 2.83
C TYR A 74 13.81 10.65 1.91
N GLU A 75 15.04 10.61 2.45
CA GLU A 75 16.26 10.56 1.66
C GLU A 75 16.33 9.31 0.78
N MET A 76 15.97 8.15 1.32
CA MET A 76 15.88 6.89 0.57
C MET A 76 14.91 7.03 -0.62
N ILE A 77 13.66 7.43 -0.36
CA ILE A 77 12.64 7.51 -1.41
C ILE A 77 12.95 8.61 -2.42
N LEU A 78 13.50 9.76 -1.99
CA LEU A 78 13.95 10.80 -2.91
C LEU A 78 15.08 10.31 -3.81
N LYS A 79 16.01 9.52 -3.26
CA LYS A 79 17.08 8.90 -4.06
C LYS A 79 16.52 7.91 -5.07
N GLU A 80 15.59 7.05 -4.68
CA GLU A 80 14.90 6.13 -5.58
C GLU A 80 14.18 6.87 -6.72
N GLN A 81 13.52 8.01 -6.43
CA GLN A 81 12.90 8.87 -7.44
C GLN A 81 13.92 9.52 -8.37
N GLN A 82 15.04 10.01 -7.85
CA GLN A 82 16.13 10.59 -8.63
C GLN A 82 16.77 9.58 -9.57
N ASP A 83 16.90 8.34 -9.11
CA ASP A 83 17.44 7.23 -9.89
C ASP A 83 16.43 6.65 -10.89
N GLY A 84 15.16 7.06 -10.82
CA GLY A 84 14.11 6.62 -11.73
C GLY A 84 13.60 5.20 -11.46
N VAL A 85 13.93 4.61 -10.30
CA VAL A 85 13.51 3.24 -9.95
C VAL A 85 12.09 3.17 -9.37
N VAL A 86 11.56 4.32 -8.95
CA VAL A 86 10.15 4.53 -8.57
C VAL A 86 9.59 5.78 -9.24
N PRO A 87 8.27 5.92 -9.42
CA PRO A 87 7.68 7.10 -10.02
C PRO A 87 7.99 8.37 -9.22
N ASN A 88 8.32 9.45 -9.91
CA ASN A 88 8.54 10.75 -9.29
C ASN A 88 7.22 11.31 -8.71
N TYR A 89 7.27 11.90 -7.52
CA TYR A 89 6.09 12.45 -6.84
C TYR A 89 5.35 13.51 -7.68
N GLY A 90 6.11 14.44 -8.29
CA GLY A 90 5.55 15.49 -9.13
C GLY A 90 4.82 14.92 -10.36
N GLU A 91 5.42 13.94 -11.02
CA GLU A 91 4.82 13.25 -12.15
C GLU A 91 3.55 12.48 -11.76
N GLN A 92 3.57 11.77 -10.64
CA GLN A 92 2.37 11.10 -10.13
C GLN A 92 1.21 12.09 -9.91
N LYS A 93 1.50 13.26 -9.34
CA LYS A 93 0.49 14.31 -9.09
C LYS A 93 -0.06 14.92 -10.37
N THR A 94 0.77 15.17 -11.37
CA THR A 94 0.38 15.84 -12.62
C THR A 94 -0.28 14.89 -13.60
N SER A 95 0.16 13.63 -13.68
CA SER A 95 -0.42 12.61 -14.55
C SER A 95 -1.65 11.93 -13.96
N GLY A 96 -1.91 12.11 -12.65
CA GLY A 96 -2.94 11.37 -11.94
C GLY A 96 -2.63 9.88 -11.76
N LEU A 97 -1.34 9.48 -11.84
CA LEU A 97 -0.94 8.08 -11.67
C LEU A 97 -1.32 7.59 -10.28
N HIS A 98 -2.28 6.68 -10.23
CA HIS A 98 -2.77 6.09 -9.01
C HIS A 98 -2.08 4.73 -8.77
N TYR A 99 -1.79 4.41 -7.52
CA TYR A 99 -1.10 3.16 -7.17
C TYR A 99 -1.77 1.91 -7.73
N SER A 100 -3.10 1.86 -7.69
CA SER A 100 -3.84 0.70 -8.18
C SER A 100 -3.66 0.51 -9.68
N GLY A 101 -3.79 1.58 -10.48
CA GLY A 101 -3.58 1.52 -11.93
C GLY A 101 -2.14 1.17 -12.28
N ALA A 102 -1.16 1.76 -11.60
CA ALA A 102 0.25 1.45 -11.83
C ALA A 102 0.58 -0.03 -11.59
N PHE A 103 0.04 -0.61 -10.51
CA PHE A 103 0.23 -2.01 -10.18
C PHE A 103 -0.56 -2.95 -11.13
N GLN A 104 -1.84 -2.65 -11.37
CA GLN A 104 -2.72 -3.45 -12.23
C GLN A 104 -2.22 -3.51 -13.69
N ASN A 105 -1.63 -2.42 -14.17
CA ASN A 105 -1.09 -2.34 -15.54
C ASN A 105 0.37 -2.79 -15.66
N GLY A 106 0.97 -3.32 -14.59
CA GLY A 106 2.36 -3.79 -14.61
C GLY A 106 3.41 -2.68 -14.74
N GLN A 107 3.04 -1.42 -14.47
CA GLN A 107 3.98 -0.29 -14.51
C GLN A 107 4.89 -0.27 -13.26
N ALA A 108 4.43 -0.86 -12.15
CA ALA A 108 5.19 -1.08 -10.94
C ALA A 108 5.08 -2.54 -10.50
N ALA A 109 6.20 -3.15 -10.18
CA ALA A 109 6.24 -4.55 -9.76
C ALA A 109 5.77 -4.77 -8.33
N MET A 110 5.91 -3.76 -7.47
CA MET A 110 5.50 -3.82 -6.07
C MET A 110 4.69 -2.58 -5.69
N CYS A 111 3.88 -2.72 -4.64
CA CYS A 111 3.03 -1.64 -4.12
C CYS A 111 2.88 -1.76 -2.60
N ASN A 112 3.28 -0.71 -1.88
CA ASN A 112 3.06 -0.57 -0.45
C ASN A 112 1.64 -0.03 -0.22
N MET A 113 0.71 -0.89 0.17
CA MET A 113 -0.68 -0.50 0.35
C MET A 113 -1.36 -1.25 1.48
N GLY A 114 -2.41 -0.65 2.02
CA GLY A 114 -3.18 -1.26 3.11
C GLY A 114 -4.02 -2.46 2.67
N SER A 115 -4.65 -3.08 3.64
CA SER A 115 -5.43 -4.33 3.46
C SER A 115 -6.60 -4.18 2.48
N TRP A 116 -7.19 -2.98 2.37
CA TRP A 116 -8.27 -2.70 1.39
C TRP A 116 -7.88 -2.97 -0.07
N PHE A 117 -6.60 -2.96 -0.38
CA PHE A 117 -6.14 -3.21 -1.74
C PHE A 117 -6.35 -4.66 -2.17
N LEU A 118 -6.48 -5.59 -1.21
CA LEU A 118 -6.84 -6.98 -1.50
C LEU A 118 -8.19 -7.07 -2.22
N ALA A 119 -9.23 -6.45 -1.66
CA ALA A 119 -10.55 -6.41 -2.29
C ALA A 119 -10.51 -5.72 -3.67
N THR A 120 -9.73 -4.64 -3.79
CA THR A 120 -9.52 -3.95 -5.07
C THR A 120 -8.91 -4.87 -6.12
N MET A 121 -7.90 -5.66 -5.76
CA MET A 121 -7.24 -6.59 -6.67
C MET A 121 -8.12 -7.79 -7.02
N GLN A 122 -8.87 -8.34 -6.07
CA GLN A 122 -9.83 -9.40 -6.32
C GLN A 122 -10.92 -8.96 -7.32
N LYS A 123 -11.48 -7.77 -7.11
CA LYS A 123 -12.46 -7.18 -8.04
C LYS A 123 -11.85 -6.96 -9.42
N TYR A 124 -10.67 -6.34 -9.49
CA TYR A 124 -9.97 -6.13 -10.76
C TYR A 124 -9.76 -7.44 -11.53
N ASN A 125 -9.26 -8.48 -10.85
CA ASN A 125 -9.00 -9.77 -11.48
C ASN A 125 -10.28 -10.46 -11.98
N ALA A 126 -11.38 -10.35 -11.24
CA ALA A 126 -12.67 -10.88 -11.68
C ALA A 126 -13.20 -10.15 -12.93
N GLU A 127 -13.09 -8.83 -12.96
CA GLU A 127 -13.49 -8.00 -14.11
C GLU A 127 -12.55 -8.20 -15.32
N ALA A 128 -11.24 -8.30 -15.09
CA ALA A 128 -10.23 -8.53 -16.13
C ALA A 128 -10.52 -9.83 -16.87
N ALA A 129 -10.75 -10.92 -16.16
CA ALA A 129 -11.08 -12.21 -16.75
C ALA A 129 -12.34 -12.16 -17.63
N SER A 130 -13.36 -11.40 -17.20
CA SER A 130 -14.60 -11.20 -17.94
C SER A 130 -14.43 -10.35 -19.21
N ASN A 131 -13.43 -9.46 -19.21
CA ASN A 131 -13.14 -8.55 -20.32
C ASN A 131 -12.01 -9.04 -21.25
N GLY A 132 -11.53 -10.26 -21.04
CA GLY A 132 -10.44 -10.84 -21.86
C GLY A 132 -9.05 -10.21 -21.59
N VAL A 133 -8.91 -9.54 -20.44
CA VAL A 133 -7.64 -9.02 -19.95
C VAL A 133 -7.03 -10.05 -18.99
N GLN A 134 -5.71 -10.22 -19.01
CA GLN A 134 -5.06 -11.13 -18.07
C GLN A 134 -5.16 -10.60 -16.63
N PRO A 135 -5.67 -11.40 -15.70
CA PRO A 135 -5.61 -11.07 -14.27
C PRO A 135 -4.16 -10.93 -13.80
N VAL A 136 -3.94 -10.09 -12.82
CA VAL A 136 -2.61 -9.95 -12.18
C VAL A 136 -2.40 -11.10 -11.19
N ASN A 137 -1.37 -11.90 -11.43
CA ASN A 137 -0.91 -12.93 -10.49
C ASN A 137 -0.06 -12.26 -9.41
N PHE A 138 -0.63 -11.99 -8.25
CA PHE A 138 0.05 -11.25 -7.18
C PHE A 138 0.25 -12.08 -5.92
N GLY A 139 1.25 -11.69 -5.16
CA GLY A 139 1.50 -12.16 -3.80
C GLY A 139 1.51 -11.01 -2.82
N ILE A 140 1.50 -11.35 -1.53
CA ILE A 140 1.55 -10.39 -0.43
C ILE A 140 2.66 -10.85 0.51
N VAL A 141 3.51 -9.90 0.93
CA VAL A 141 4.51 -10.09 1.97
C VAL A 141 4.37 -9.04 3.06
N LYS A 142 4.98 -9.30 4.19
CA LYS A 142 5.05 -8.35 5.30
C LYS A 142 5.70 -7.03 4.85
N TYR A 143 5.43 -5.99 5.60
CA TYR A 143 6.04 -4.68 5.38
C TYR A 143 7.53 -4.73 5.73
N PRO A 144 8.41 -4.06 4.94
CA PRO A 144 9.82 -3.97 5.29
C PRO A 144 9.97 -3.23 6.61
N HIS A 145 10.95 -3.62 7.41
CA HIS A 145 11.10 -3.08 8.74
C HIS A 145 12.41 -2.31 8.91
N PRO A 146 12.41 -1.19 9.66
CA PRO A 146 13.61 -0.52 10.09
C PRO A 146 14.44 -1.37 11.05
N ASP A 147 15.71 -1.04 11.21
CA ASP A 147 16.60 -1.69 12.18
C ASP A 147 16.00 -1.64 13.60
N GLY A 148 16.09 -2.78 14.29
CA GLY A 148 15.57 -2.93 15.64
C GLY A 148 14.03 -3.03 15.75
N VAL A 149 13.31 -3.04 14.62
CA VAL A 149 11.88 -3.29 14.56
C VAL A 149 11.63 -4.72 14.12
N ALA A 150 10.73 -5.43 14.80
CA ALA A 150 10.42 -6.81 14.45
C ALA A 150 9.74 -6.91 13.07
N ALA A 151 10.13 -7.89 12.28
CA ALA A 151 9.52 -8.17 10.98
C ALA A 151 7.99 -8.39 11.12
N GLY A 152 7.24 -7.68 10.29
CA GLY A 152 5.78 -7.73 10.31
C GLY A 152 5.12 -6.70 11.23
N THR A 153 5.89 -5.86 11.92
CA THR A 153 5.34 -4.67 12.57
C THR A 153 4.71 -3.77 11.51
N THR A 154 3.48 -3.37 11.74
CA THR A 154 2.73 -2.51 10.82
C THR A 154 1.80 -1.59 11.59
N LEU A 155 1.23 -0.62 10.89
CA LEU A 155 0.23 0.27 11.45
C LEU A 155 -1.17 -0.24 11.16
N GLY A 156 -2.00 -0.22 12.20
CA GLY A 156 -3.44 -0.32 12.05
C GLY A 156 -4.07 1.07 12.13
N THR A 157 -5.00 1.35 11.22
CA THR A 157 -5.88 2.51 11.30
C THR A 157 -7.32 2.04 11.25
N VAL A 158 -8.19 2.77 11.92
CA VAL A 158 -9.64 2.53 11.85
C VAL A 158 -10.31 3.58 10.99
N THR A 159 -11.28 3.17 10.19
CA THR A 159 -12.15 4.09 9.48
C THR A 159 -13.27 4.53 10.40
N SER A 160 -13.39 5.84 10.61
CA SER A 160 -14.44 6.40 11.44
C SER A 160 -15.63 6.80 10.59
N LEU A 161 -16.83 6.48 11.05
CA LEU A 161 -18.10 6.95 10.49
C LEU A 161 -18.67 8.02 11.41
N ALA A 162 -19.28 9.05 10.83
CA ALA A 162 -19.88 10.13 11.59
C ALA A 162 -21.22 10.56 11.00
N ILE A 163 -22.13 11.03 11.87
CA ILE A 163 -23.40 11.61 11.46
C ILE A 163 -23.21 13.11 11.24
N ASN A 164 -23.61 13.62 10.09
CA ASN A 164 -23.58 15.04 9.84
C ASN A 164 -24.51 15.77 10.84
N ALA A 165 -23.96 16.74 11.56
CA ALA A 165 -24.67 17.51 12.58
C ALA A 165 -25.93 18.20 12.05
N ASN A 166 -25.95 18.55 10.76
CA ASN A 166 -27.08 19.21 10.10
C ASN A 166 -28.08 18.23 9.43
N SER A 167 -27.86 16.91 9.57
CA SER A 167 -28.79 15.92 9.03
C SER A 167 -30.16 16.04 9.71
N THR A 168 -31.22 15.99 8.92
CA THR A 168 -32.61 15.89 9.41
C THR A 168 -33.03 14.43 9.67
N LYS A 169 -32.14 13.44 9.40
CA LYS A 169 -32.41 12.00 9.53
C LYS A 169 -31.41 11.34 10.48
N LYS A 170 -31.15 11.97 11.63
CA LYS A 170 -30.12 11.51 12.57
C LYS A 170 -30.42 10.14 13.17
N GLU A 171 -31.68 9.84 13.46
CA GLU A 171 -32.09 8.54 14.01
C GLU A 171 -31.78 7.40 13.02
N ALA A 172 -32.23 7.52 11.77
CA ALA A 172 -31.94 6.52 10.74
C ALA A 172 -30.42 6.39 10.47
N ALA A 173 -29.69 7.50 10.55
CA ALA A 173 -28.23 7.47 10.42
C ALA A 173 -27.57 6.76 11.62
N ALA A 174 -28.08 6.93 12.83
CA ALA A 174 -27.59 6.21 14.00
C ALA A 174 -27.88 4.71 13.92
N ASP A 175 -29.06 4.32 13.47
CA ASP A 175 -29.42 2.91 13.24
C ASP A 175 -28.47 2.26 12.23
N PHE A 176 -28.18 2.97 11.13
CA PHE A 176 -27.24 2.49 10.13
C PHE A 176 -25.81 2.36 10.70
N LEU A 177 -25.34 3.31 11.49
CA LEU A 177 -24.03 3.21 12.15
C LEU A 177 -23.96 2.03 13.13
N ASN A 178 -25.03 1.79 13.88
CA ASN A 178 -25.11 0.64 14.78
C ASN A 178 -25.05 -0.68 14.00
N TRP A 179 -25.74 -0.74 12.87
CA TRP A 179 -25.66 -1.91 11.96
C TRP A 179 -24.22 -2.07 11.41
N CYS A 180 -23.54 -0.98 10.98
CA CYS A 180 -22.15 -1.04 10.50
C CYS A 180 -21.17 -1.62 11.54
N ALA A 181 -21.50 -1.50 12.83
CA ALA A 181 -20.71 -2.07 13.95
C ALA A 181 -21.17 -3.49 14.34
N SER A 182 -22.09 -4.09 13.63
CA SER A 182 -22.62 -5.43 13.93
C SER A 182 -21.79 -6.54 13.28
N GLU A 183 -21.98 -7.77 13.78
CA GLU A 183 -21.40 -8.98 13.20
C GLU A 183 -21.86 -9.19 11.75
N GLU A 184 -23.15 -8.94 11.47
CA GLU A 184 -23.73 -9.05 10.13
C GLU A 184 -22.99 -8.14 9.11
N ALA A 185 -22.72 -6.89 9.49
CA ALA A 185 -21.95 -5.98 8.64
C ALA A 185 -20.49 -6.43 8.48
N ALA A 186 -19.89 -6.96 9.54
CA ALA A 186 -18.53 -7.50 9.48
C ALA A 186 -18.45 -8.71 8.54
N GLU A 187 -19.40 -9.62 8.57
CA GLU A 187 -19.51 -10.74 7.64
C GLU A 187 -19.68 -10.26 6.19
N ALA A 188 -20.56 -9.27 5.96
CA ALA A 188 -20.79 -8.72 4.64
C ALA A 188 -19.51 -8.05 4.08
N LEU A 189 -18.76 -7.32 4.91
CA LEU A 189 -17.47 -6.72 4.52
C LEU A 189 -16.42 -7.79 4.22
N ALA A 190 -16.31 -8.81 5.08
CA ALA A 190 -15.36 -9.91 4.89
C ALA A 190 -15.62 -10.67 3.57
N ALA A 191 -16.89 -10.87 3.21
CA ALA A 191 -17.28 -11.51 1.95
C ALA A 191 -16.80 -10.73 0.70
N THR A 192 -16.52 -9.43 0.81
CA THR A 192 -15.95 -8.62 -0.27
C THR A 192 -14.42 -8.57 -0.27
N GLY A 193 -13.76 -9.30 0.63
CA GLY A 193 -12.30 -9.28 0.81
C GLY A 193 -11.79 -8.07 1.61
N ASN A 194 -12.68 -7.30 2.21
CA ASN A 194 -12.31 -6.23 3.14
C ASN A 194 -12.21 -6.78 4.58
N PHE A 195 -11.35 -6.15 5.36
CA PHE A 195 -11.27 -6.44 6.80
C PHE A 195 -12.28 -5.56 7.53
N PRO A 196 -13.15 -6.15 8.35
CA PRO A 196 -14.13 -5.42 9.14
C PRO A 196 -13.49 -4.62 10.26
#